data_1ee8edc0da9143fdba7876b608ca1b36
#
_entry.id   1ee8edc0da9143fdba7876b608ca1b36
#
_cell.length_a   1.000
_cell.length_b   1.000
_cell.length_c   1.000
_cell.angle_alpha   90.00
_cell.angle_beta   90.00
_cell.angle_gamma   90.00
#
_symmetry.space_group_name_H-M   'P 1'
#
loop_
_entity.id
_entity.type
_entity.pdbx_description
1 polymer ?
#
loop_
_entity_poly.entity_id
_entity_poly.type
_entity_poly.pdbx_seq_one_letter_code
_entity_poly.pdbx_strand_id
1 'polypeptide(L)'
;MAAIPQPDEYEVPLAAADRLPNPLDPSGKRVDSIDLLRGIVMVIMMLDHTRDFVHNAALQFDPTDLSRTNVALFFTRWITHFCAPVFVFLAGTGAYLQFARGKSKTQLSRFLVTRGLWLIVLELTVVKLGVFFNPDIRFFGFLQVIWVIGVSMILLAALIHLPKTVIAAFGLLMIALHNLLDGVRVEAWHGPGSPVPGVAAKMWILMHQPFQAFPIFGDGTPVIVLIYPLIPWVGVMAAGYVFGVLYQMDALRRRRLLLIIGASVTLLFVIIRAINVYGDPNEWSQQKNIVYTALSFVNTVKYPPSLLFLLMTLGPAILLLALFEAESWRGQIRKFFVTFGRVPLFFYLLQWYTAHGLSILLHLAFGKPASWLWKSPLNFGQPIEGIGFNLGVVYLSWIAGVLLLYPLCKWFAGVKQRRRDWWLSYL
;
A
#
# COMPACT_ATOMS: atom_id res chain seq x y z
N MET A 1 -76.32 -5.96 -1.81
CA MET A 1 -75.15 -5.54 -2.61
C MET A 1 -74.09 -5.08 -1.62
N ALA A 2 -73.18 -5.97 -1.28
CA ALA A 2 -72.05 -5.64 -0.39
C ALA A 2 -70.88 -5.21 -1.28
N ALA A 3 -70.27 -4.04 -0.97
CA ALA A 3 -69.14 -3.51 -1.67
C ALA A 3 -67.87 -4.32 -1.34
N ILE A 4 -67.13 -4.71 -2.37
CA ILE A 4 -65.82 -5.37 -2.29
C ILE A 4 -64.81 -4.30 -1.97
N PRO A 5 -63.94 -4.45 -0.94
CA PRO A 5 -62.85 -3.52 -0.69
C PRO A 5 -61.77 -3.72 -1.75
N GLN A 6 -61.22 -2.63 -2.30
CA GLN A 6 -60.07 -2.58 -3.19
C GLN A 6 -58.79 -2.92 -2.39
N PRO A 7 -57.81 -3.59 -2.95
CA PRO A 7 -56.53 -3.87 -2.27
C PRO A 7 -55.70 -2.59 -2.24
N ASP A 8 -55.34 -2.18 -1.01
CA ASP A 8 -54.36 -1.12 -0.77
C ASP A 8 -53.05 -1.44 -1.49
N GLU A 9 -52.64 -0.54 -2.39
CA GLU A 9 -51.28 -0.52 -2.96
C GLU A 9 -50.29 -0.33 -1.81
N TYR A 10 -49.62 -1.39 -1.41
CA TYR A 10 -48.40 -1.30 -0.59
C TYR A 10 -47.31 -0.66 -1.45
N GLU A 11 -47.21 0.66 -1.41
CA GLU A 11 -46.00 1.37 -1.81
C GLU A 11 -44.87 0.89 -0.88
N VAL A 12 -44.01 0.00 -1.42
CA VAL A 12 -42.73 -0.35 -0.79
C VAL A 12 -41.85 0.89 -0.94
N PRO A 13 -41.43 1.54 0.16
CA PRO A 13 -40.56 2.71 0.04
C PRO A 13 -39.26 2.36 -0.66
N LEU A 14 -38.98 2.94 -1.82
CA LEU A 14 -37.74 2.85 -2.59
C LEU A 14 -36.47 3.23 -1.78
N ALA A 15 -36.64 3.76 -0.57
CA ALA A 15 -35.55 4.12 0.34
C ALA A 15 -34.90 2.94 1.09
N ALA A 16 -35.40 1.71 0.95
CA ALA A 16 -34.85 0.55 1.66
C ALA A 16 -33.76 -0.21 0.87
N ALA A 17 -33.63 0.03 -0.42
CA ALA A 17 -32.71 -0.72 -1.30
C ALA A 17 -31.25 -0.26 -1.27
N ASP A 18 -30.93 0.92 -0.71
CA ASP A 18 -29.59 1.51 -0.74
C ASP A 18 -28.83 1.48 0.60
N ARG A 19 -29.28 0.65 1.54
CA ARG A 19 -28.50 0.43 2.77
C ARG A 19 -27.33 -0.50 2.48
N LEU A 20 -26.18 0.08 2.09
CA LEU A 20 -24.92 -0.66 2.03
C LEU A 20 -24.58 -1.13 3.46
N PRO A 21 -24.62 -2.46 3.75
CA PRO A 21 -24.20 -2.93 5.06
C PRO A 21 -22.69 -2.73 5.22
N ASN A 22 -22.29 -2.31 6.43
CA ASN A 22 -20.91 -2.30 6.92
C ASN A 22 -20.24 -3.66 6.70
N PRO A 23 -18.88 -3.76 6.58
CA PRO A 23 -18.17 -5.03 6.53
C PRO A 23 -18.44 -5.88 7.78
N LEU A 24 -19.31 -6.85 7.62
CA LEU A 24 -19.74 -7.73 8.69
C LEU A 24 -19.13 -9.13 8.46
N ASP A 25 -18.71 -9.78 9.55
CA ASP A 25 -18.68 -11.23 9.59
C ASP A 25 -20.12 -11.75 9.41
N PRO A 26 -20.36 -13.07 9.27
CA PRO A 26 -21.70 -13.64 9.14
C PRO A 26 -22.63 -13.25 10.30
N SER A 27 -22.12 -12.76 11.44
CA SER A 27 -22.86 -12.24 12.61
C SER A 27 -23.22 -10.76 12.49
N GLY A 28 -22.93 -10.10 11.38
CA GLY A 28 -23.22 -8.69 11.19
C GLY A 28 -22.15 -7.72 11.74
N LYS A 29 -21.08 -8.22 12.35
CA LYS A 29 -20.02 -7.40 12.97
C LYS A 29 -18.88 -7.09 11.99
N ARG A 30 -18.28 -5.90 12.13
CA ARG A 30 -17.10 -5.48 11.38
C ARG A 30 -15.90 -6.34 11.74
N VAL A 31 -15.07 -6.72 10.75
CA VAL A 31 -13.85 -7.51 10.99
C VAL A 31 -12.76 -6.56 11.51
N ASP A 32 -12.75 -6.39 12.82
CA ASP A 32 -11.84 -5.46 13.50
C ASP A 32 -10.35 -5.86 13.38
N SER A 33 -10.03 -7.15 13.15
CA SER A 33 -8.65 -7.61 12.93
C SER A 33 -8.03 -6.99 11.67
N ILE A 34 -8.81 -6.87 10.60
CA ILE A 34 -8.38 -6.22 9.34
C ILE A 34 -8.14 -4.72 9.57
N ASP A 35 -9.05 -4.04 10.27
CA ASP A 35 -8.90 -2.61 10.55
C ASP A 35 -7.71 -2.37 11.49
N LEU A 36 -7.48 -3.24 12.48
CA LEU A 36 -6.35 -3.14 13.39
C LEU A 36 -5.02 -3.29 12.65
N LEU A 37 -4.87 -4.35 11.84
CA LEU A 37 -3.66 -4.55 11.05
C LEU A 37 -3.41 -3.36 10.10
N ARG A 38 -4.45 -2.92 9.40
CA ARG A 38 -4.38 -1.77 8.49
C ARG A 38 -3.95 -0.50 9.24
N GLY A 39 -4.49 -0.26 10.43
CA GLY A 39 -4.14 0.89 11.26
C GLY A 39 -2.69 0.87 11.75
N ILE A 40 -2.18 -0.28 12.19
CA ILE A 40 -0.77 -0.45 12.56
C ILE A 40 0.13 -0.13 11.37
N VAL A 41 -0.17 -0.70 10.21
CA VAL A 41 0.62 -0.50 8.99
C VAL A 41 0.56 0.95 8.50
N MET A 42 -0.56 1.67 8.70
CA MET A 42 -0.66 3.11 8.41
C MET A 42 0.30 3.92 9.28
N VAL A 43 0.36 3.64 10.57
CA VAL A 43 1.26 4.32 11.51
C VAL A 43 2.73 4.04 11.15
N ILE A 44 3.07 2.78 10.83
CA ILE A 44 4.42 2.39 10.38
C ILE A 44 4.78 3.08 9.04
N MET A 45 3.84 3.20 8.12
CA MET A 45 4.09 3.85 6.82
C MET A 45 4.48 5.33 7.00
N MET A 46 3.88 6.03 7.94
CA MET A 46 4.26 7.41 8.23
C MET A 46 5.71 7.52 8.75
N LEU A 47 6.25 6.49 9.41
CA LEU A 47 7.67 6.46 9.81
C LEU A 47 8.58 6.47 8.57
N ASP A 48 8.25 5.72 7.53
CA ASP A 48 9.00 5.69 6.27
C ASP A 48 9.08 7.09 5.64
N HIS A 49 7.93 7.73 5.49
CA HIS A 49 7.84 9.06 4.87
C HIS A 49 8.49 10.15 5.74
N THR A 50 8.34 10.07 7.07
CA THR A 50 9.03 10.99 7.98
C THR A 50 10.55 10.83 7.88
N ARG A 51 11.06 9.58 7.77
CA ARG A 51 12.49 9.34 7.56
C ARG A 51 12.96 9.97 6.24
N ASP A 52 12.21 9.81 5.16
CA ASP A 52 12.59 10.33 3.84
C ASP A 52 12.70 11.86 3.81
N PHE A 53 11.95 12.57 4.65
CA PHE A 53 12.00 14.03 4.74
C PHE A 53 12.93 14.57 5.84
N VAL A 54 13.09 13.82 6.94
CA VAL A 54 13.74 14.34 8.16
C VAL A 54 15.15 13.79 8.38
N HIS A 55 15.47 12.57 7.90
CA HIS A 55 16.74 11.93 8.20
C HIS A 55 17.89 12.55 7.39
N ASN A 56 19.06 12.71 7.99
CA ASN A 56 20.25 13.26 7.33
C ASN A 56 20.84 12.41 6.21
N ALA A 57 20.53 11.12 6.16
CA ALA A 57 20.86 10.23 5.05
C ALA A 57 19.73 10.15 3.99
N ALA A 58 18.66 10.94 4.14
CA ALA A 58 17.61 11.01 3.15
C ALA A 58 18.19 11.37 1.77
N LEU A 59 17.78 10.63 0.73
CA LEU A 59 18.21 10.81 -0.65
C LEU A 59 19.71 10.59 -0.93
N GLN A 60 20.52 10.17 0.08
CA GLN A 60 21.94 9.94 -0.09
C GLN A 60 22.27 8.47 -0.43
N PHE A 61 21.56 7.54 0.19
CA PHE A 61 21.72 6.09 -0.05
C PHE A 61 20.49 5.31 0.42
N ASP A 62 20.34 4.09 -0.07
CA ASP A 62 19.28 3.19 0.41
C ASP A 62 19.57 2.78 1.86
N PRO A 63 18.64 2.99 2.81
CA PRO A 63 18.81 2.58 4.22
C PRO A 63 19.02 1.07 4.41
N THR A 64 18.79 0.23 3.40
CA THR A 64 19.08 -1.21 3.42
C THR A 64 20.43 -1.56 2.78
N ASP A 65 21.20 -0.60 2.30
CA ASP A 65 22.56 -0.80 1.83
C ASP A 65 23.49 -1.16 3.00
N LEU A 66 23.87 -2.43 3.09
CA LEU A 66 24.64 -2.99 4.19
C LEU A 66 26.08 -2.41 4.31
N SER A 67 26.60 -1.80 3.25
CA SER A 67 27.90 -1.13 3.26
C SER A 67 27.88 0.21 3.99
N ARG A 68 26.74 0.90 4.02
CA ARG A 68 26.57 2.27 4.53
C ARG A 68 25.64 2.39 5.73
N THR A 69 24.71 1.46 5.90
CA THR A 69 23.68 1.47 6.94
C THR A 69 24.21 1.04 8.30
N ASN A 70 23.45 1.34 9.34
CA ASN A 70 23.57 0.73 10.64
C ASN A 70 22.28 -0.05 10.99
N VAL A 71 22.35 -0.88 12.04
CA VAL A 71 21.25 -1.78 12.45
C VAL A 71 19.94 -1.01 12.70
N ALA A 72 20.01 0.15 13.38
CA ALA A 72 18.82 0.93 13.69
C ALA A 72 18.16 1.52 12.43
N LEU A 73 18.97 2.09 11.52
CA LEU A 73 18.47 2.65 10.26
C LEU A 73 17.91 1.55 9.35
N PHE A 74 18.59 0.39 9.28
CA PHE A 74 18.12 -0.76 8.54
C PHE A 74 16.73 -1.19 9.01
N PHE A 75 16.54 -1.46 10.31
CA PHE A 75 15.24 -1.89 10.83
C PHE A 75 14.17 -0.81 10.75
N THR A 76 14.53 0.47 10.85
CA THR A 76 13.60 1.59 10.60
C THR A 76 13.02 1.51 9.18
N ARG A 77 13.82 1.13 8.18
CA ARG A 77 13.37 0.92 6.80
C ARG A 77 12.67 -0.43 6.64
N TRP A 78 13.24 -1.49 7.20
CA TRP A 78 12.76 -2.86 7.02
C TRP A 78 11.33 -3.05 7.51
N ILE A 79 10.97 -2.49 8.69
CA ILE A 79 9.61 -2.62 9.22
C ILE A 79 8.56 -1.98 8.28
N THR A 80 8.94 -0.99 7.49
CA THR A 80 8.04 -0.32 6.53
C THR A 80 7.82 -1.14 5.25
N HIS A 81 8.58 -2.22 5.05
CA HIS A 81 8.36 -3.15 3.95
C HIS A 81 6.99 -3.83 4.01
N PHE A 82 6.42 -4.00 5.19
CA PHE A 82 5.08 -4.57 5.38
C PHE A 82 3.96 -3.71 4.80
N CYS A 83 4.17 -2.41 4.61
CA CYS A 83 3.10 -1.47 4.27
C CYS A 83 2.42 -1.80 2.94
N ALA A 84 3.14 -1.79 1.84
CA ALA A 84 2.56 -1.97 0.51
C ALA A 84 1.93 -3.36 0.31
N PRO A 85 2.60 -4.48 0.65
CA PRO A 85 2.00 -5.82 0.52
C PRO A 85 0.69 -5.96 1.29
N VAL A 86 0.66 -5.49 2.54
CA VAL A 86 -0.55 -5.56 3.38
C VAL A 86 -1.67 -4.71 2.78
N PHE A 87 -1.38 -3.48 2.30
CA PHE A 87 -2.43 -2.64 1.69
C PHE A 87 -3.01 -3.24 0.43
N VAL A 88 -2.18 -3.70 -0.49
CA VAL A 88 -2.64 -4.30 -1.75
C VAL A 88 -3.43 -5.58 -1.48
N PHE A 89 -2.92 -6.45 -0.61
CA PHE A 89 -3.58 -7.69 -0.24
C PHE A 89 -4.93 -7.46 0.46
N LEU A 90 -4.97 -6.55 1.44
CA LEU A 90 -6.21 -6.22 2.14
C LEU A 90 -7.19 -5.40 1.30
N ALA A 91 -6.75 -4.73 0.23
CA ALA A 91 -7.65 -4.11 -0.75
C ALA A 91 -8.42 -5.19 -1.52
N GLY A 92 -7.74 -6.24 -1.96
CA GLY A 92 -8.37 -7.42 -2.57
C GLY A 92 -9.33 -8.12 -1.61
N THR A 93 -8.91 -8.37 -0.37
CA THR A 93 -9.76 -8.94 0.70
C THR A 93 -11.02 -8.09 0.92
N GLY A 94 -10.87 -6.76 0.98
CA GLY A 94 -11.98 -5.82 1.13
C GLY A 94 -12.95 -5.83 -0.05
N ALA A 95 -12.46 -6.04 -1.28
CA ALA A 95 -13.30 -6.21 -2.45
C ALA A 95 -14.17 -7.46 -2.34
N TYR A 96 -13.58 -8.61 -1.94
CA TYR A 96 -14.35 -9.83 -1.71
C TYR A 96 -15.42 -9.66 -0.62
N LEU A 97 -15.06 -9.00 0.48
CA LEU A 97 -16.01 -8.73 1.56
C LEU A 97 -17.21 -7.87 1.12
N GLN A 98 -17.05 -6.97 0.16
CA GLN A 98 -18.16 -6.22 -0.42
C GLN A 98 -19.06 -7.11 -1.28
N PHE A 99 -18.48 -8.06 -2.02
CA PHE A 99 -19.23 -9.09 -2.75
C PHE A 99 -20.03 -9.98 -1.80
N ALA A 100 -19.37 -10.48 -0.76
CA ALA A 100 -20.00 -11.34 0.24
C ALA A 100 -21.18 -10.70 1.01
N ARG A 101 -21.27 -9.35 0.98
CA ARG A 101 -22.37 -8.56 1.57
C ARG A 101 -23.51 -8.26 0.60
N GLY A 102 -23.54 -8.91 -0.55
CA GLY A 102 -24.67 -8.85 -1.47
C GLY A 102 -24.48 -7.89 -2.64
N LYS A 103 -23.31 -7.25 -2.83
CA LYS A 103 -23.06 -6.56 -4.10
C LYS A 103 -23.00 -7.58 -5.24
N SER A 104 -23.68 -7.28 -6.34
CA SER A 104 -23.52 -8.06 -7.58
C SER A 104 -22.09 -7.89 -8.14
N LYS A 105 -21.62 -8.83 -8.95
CA LYS A 105 -20.32 -8.70 -9.64
C LYS A 105 -20.23 -7.41 -10.45
N THR A 106 -21.30 -7.02 -11.14
CA THR A 106 -21.37 -5.79 -11.94
C THR A 106 -21.25 -4.54 -11.07
N GLN A 107 -21.96 -4.49 -9.94
CA GLN A 107 -21.86 -3.37 -8.99
C GLN A 107 -20.47 -3.28 -8.39
N LEU A 108 -19.86 -4.43 -8.05
CA LEU A 108 -18.50 -4.47 -7.54
C LEU A 108 -17.48 -4.04 -8.60
N SER A 109 -17.60 -4.50 -9.85
CA SER A 109 -16.73 -4.07 -10.96
C SER A 109 -16.78 -2.57 -11.15
N ARG A 110 -18.00 -2.00 -11.23
CA ARG A 110 -18.18 -0.54 -11.36
C ARG A 110 -17.48 0.22 -10.20
N PHE A 111 -17.70 -0.25 -8.97
CA PHE A 111 -17.04 0.34 -7.79
C PHE A 111 -15.51 0.24 -7.86
N LEU A 112 -14.96 -0.91 -8.26
CA LEU A 112 -13.51 -1.10 -8.37
C LEU A 112 -12.90 -0.21 -9.45
N VAL A 113 -13.55 -0.08 -10.61
CA VAL A 113 -13.07 0.80 -11.68
C VAL A 113 -13.12 2.26 -11.24
N THR A 114 -14.25 2.75 -10.73
CA THR A 114 -14.37 4.16 -10.34
C THR A 114 -13.44 4.52 -9.19
N ARG A 115 -13.29 3.63 -8.20
CA ARG A 115 -12.35 3.83 -7.11
C ARG A 115 -10.89 3.73 -7.58
N GLY A 116 -10.57 2.81 -8.48
CA GLY A 116 -9.24 2.70 -9.06
C GLY A 116 -8.83 3.96 -9.81
N LEU A 117 -9.69 4.49 -10.67
CA LEU A 117 -9.46 5.76 -11.36
C LEU A 117 -9.28 6.93 -10.39
N TRP A 118 -10.09 6.98 -9.34
CA TRP A 118 -9.98 8.00 -8.30
C TRP A 118 -8.61 7.96 -7.59
N LEU A 119 -8.11 6.77 -7.25
CA LEU A 119 -6.78 6.61 -6.64
C LEU A 119 -5.66 7.09 -7.56
N ILE A 120 -5.75 6.82 -8.87
CA ILE A 120 -4.79 7.30 -9.87
C ILE A 120 -4.80 8.83 -9.93
N VAL A 121 -5.98 9.45 -9.94
CA VAL A 121 -6.10 10.91 -9.92
C VAL A 121 -5.49 11.50 -8.64
N LEU A 122 -5.78 10.92 -7.48
CA LEU A 122 -5.20 11.36 -6.21
C LEU A 122 -3.66 11.25 -6.19
N GLU A 123 -3.10 10.18 -6.75
CA GLU A 123 -1.63 10.01 -6.84
C GLU A 123 -0.99 11.15 -7.63
N LEU A 124 -1.56 11.44 -8.80
CA LEU A 124 -0.99 12.41 -9.74
C LEU A 124 -1.28 13.87 -9.35
N THR A 125 -2.14 14.11 -8.38
CA THR A 125 -2.51 15.46 -7.93
C THR A 125 -2.18 15.69 -6.45
N VAL A 126 -2.99 15.16 -5.55
CA VAL A 126 -2.91 15.42 -4.10
C VAL A 126 -1.62 14.85 -3.51
N VAL A 127 -1.26 13.60 -3.85
CA VAL A 127 -0.04 12.97 -3.34
C VAL A 127 1.19 13.64 -3.91
N LYS A 128 1.23 13.89 -5.24
CA LYS A 128 2.31 14.64 -5.86
C LYS A 128 2.56 15.98 -5.15
N LEU A 129 1.50 16.75 -4.89
CA LEU A 129 1.63 18.02 -4.21
C LEU A 129 2.15 17.84 -2.78
N GLY A 130 1.67 16.82 -2.04
CA GLY A 130 2.12 16.53 -0.67
C GLY A 130 3.58 16.08 -0.59
N VAL A 131 4.07 15.36 -1.60
CA VAL A 131 5.47 14.90 -1.67
C VAL A 131 6.43 16.02 -2.01
N PHE A 132 6.08 16.94 -2.91
CA PHE A 132 7.04 17.91 -3.45
C PHE A 132 6.78 19.35 -3.02
N PHE A 133 5.59 19.68 -2.53
CA PHE A 133 5.13 21.07 -2.34
C PHE A 133 5.44 21.96 -3.55
N ASN A 134 5.47 21.34 -4.73
CA ASN A 134 5.82 21.98 -5.98
C ASN A 134 4.82 21.58 -7.08
N PRO A 135 4.15 22.55 -7.72
CA PRO A 135 3.15 22.30 -8.76
C PRO A 135 3.75 22.18 -10.18
N ASP A 136 5.07 21.92 -10.34
CA ASP A 136 5.71 21.84 -11.65
C ASP A 136 4.99 20.85 -12.57
N ILE A 137 4.34 21.37 -13.63
CA ILE A 137 3.56 20.58 -14.59
C ILE A 137 4.45 19.77 -15.54
N ARG A 138 5.73 20.10 -15.68
CA ARG A 138 6.69 19.33 -16.49
C ARG A 138 7.03 17.99 -15.84
N PHE A 139 6.86 17.90 -14.53
CA PHE A 139 6.87 16.64 -13.79
C PHE A 139 5.44 16.21 -13.53
N PHE A 140 4.96 15.16 -14.22
CA PHE A 140 3.58 14.70 -14.09
C PHE A 140 3.32 14.00 -12.76
N GLY A 141 4.30 13.23 -12.28
CA GLY A 141 4.21 12.59 -10.97
C GLY A 141 5.03 11.33 -10.85
N PHE A 142 5.01 10.77 -9.65
CA PHE A 142 5.43 9.40 -9.37
C PHE A 142 4.23 8.46 -9.51
N LEU A 143 4.47 7.28 -10.09
CA LEU A 143 3.55 6.16 -10.05
C LEU A 143 3.92 5.27 -8.86
N GLN A 144 3.33 5.58 -7.69
CA GLN A 144 3.62 4.92 -6.42
C GLN A 144 2.52 3.94 -6.00
N VAL A 145 2.36 3.74 -4.68
CA VAL A 145 1.54 2.67 -4.11
C VAL A 145 0.04 2.83 -4.38
N ILE A 146 -0.55 4.04 -4.34
CA ILE A 146 -2.00 4.15 -4.61
C ILE A 146 -2.32 4.11 -6.10
N TRP A 147 -1.35 4.47 -6.98
CA TRP A 147 -1.47 4.21 -8.41
C TRP A 147 -1.55 2.71 -8.69
N VAL A 148 -0.60 1.91 -8.14
CA VAL A 148 -0.62 0.46 -8.37
C VAL A 148 -1.85 -0.22 -7.75
N ILE A 149 -2.33 0.25 -6.59
CA ILE A 149 -3.59 -0.21 -6.01
C ILE A 149 -4.75 0.14 -6.95
N GLY A 150 -4.78 1.36 -7.49
CA GLY A 150 -5.81 1.83 -8.42
C GLY A 150 -5.90 0.98 -9.68
N VAL A 151 -4.76 0.77 -10.36
CA VAL A 151 -4.71 -0.09 -11.57
C VAL A 151 -5.04 -1.54 -11.24
N SER A 152 -4.52 -2.07 -10.12
CA SER A 152 -4.84 -3.43 -9.68
C SER A 152 -6.34 -3.61 -9.39
N MET A 153 -7.04 -2.59 -8.85
CA MET A 153 -8.50 -2.61 -8.67
C MET A 153 -9.23 -2.65 -10.02
N ILE A 154 -8.78 -1.88 -11.00
CA ILE A 154 -9.36 -1.89 -12.35
C ILE A 154 -9.21 -3.26 -13.01
N LEU A 155 -8.03 -3.88 -12.91
CA LEU A 155 -7.79 -5.23 -13.42
C LEU A 155 -8.58 -6.29 -12.64
N LEU A 156 -8.66 -6.16 -11.32
CA LEU A 156 -9.48 -7.03 -10.49
C LEU A 156 -10.97 -6.94 -10.86
N ALA A 157 -11.47 -5.78 -11.30
CA ALA A 157 -12.85 -5.60 -11.75
C ALA A 157 -13.21 -6.52 -12.93
N ALA A 158 -12.24 -6.86 -13.78
CA ALA A 158 -12.42 -7.87 -14.82
C ALA A 158 -12.26 -9.29 -14.27
N LEU A 159 -11.24 -9.52 -13.43
CA LEU A 159 -10.93 -10.86 -12.89
C LEU A 159 -12.04 -11.45 -12.04
N ILE A 160 -12.82 -10.66 -11.29
CA ILE A 160 -13.89 -11.16 -10.41
C ILE A 160 -15.02 -11.91 -11.16
N HIS A 161 -15.10 -11.79 -12.47
CA HIS A 161 -16.06 -12.54 -13.29
C HIS A 161 -15.63 -14.00 -13.51
N LEU A 162 -14.34 -14.31 -13.35
CA LEU A 162 -13.78 -15.64 -13.46
C LEU A 162 -14.11 -16.52 -12.23
N PRO A 163 -13.94 -17.84 -12.32
CA PRO A 163 -13.97 -18.73 -11.16
C PRO A 163 -12.88 -18.38 -10.14
N LYS A 164 -13.17 -18.52 -8.85
CA LYS A 164 -12.21 -18.18 -7.77
C LYS A 164 -10.91 -18.98 -7.87
N THR A 165 -10.96 -20.22 -8.35
CA THR A 165 -9.78 -21.05 -8.59
C THR A 165 -8.87 -20.48 -9.65
N VAL A 166 -9.44 -19.92 -10.73
CA VAL A 166 -8.68 -19.23 -11.78
C VAL A 166 -8.05 -17.93 -11.25
N ILE A 167 -8.79 -17.17 -10.45
CA ILE A 167 -8.26 -15.94 -9.81
C ILE A 167 -7.11 -16.30 -8.86
N ALA A 168 -7.27 -17.37 -8.07
CA ALA A 168 -6.22 -17.86 -7.17
C ALA A 168 -4.97 -18.31 -7.94
N ALA A 169 -5.15 -19.13 -8.97
CA ALA A 169 -4.05 -19.59 -9.82
C ALA A 169 -3.32 -18.41 -10.47
N PHE A 170 -4.04 -17.46 -11.07
CA PHE A 170 -3.48 -16.24 -11.64
C PHE A 170 -2.65 -15.45 -10.62
N GLY A 171 -3.22 -15.19 -9.44
CA GLY A 171 -2.54 -14.44 -8.39
C GLY A 171 -1.29 -15.15 -7.88
N LEU A 172 -1.37 -16.43 -7.57
CA LEU A 172 -0.26 -17.21 -7.04
C LEU A 172 0.84 -17.44 -8.08
N LEU A 173 0.50 -17.74 -9.33
CA LEU A 173 1.48 -17.89 -10.42
C LEU A 173 2.20 -16.57 -10.70
N MET A 174 1.47 -15.45 -10.73
CA MET A 174 2.09 -14.15 -10.91
C MET A 174 3.08 -13.84 -9.77
N ILE A 175 2.71 -14.11 -8.52
CA ILE A 175 3.60 -13.94 -7.35
C ILE A 175 4.81 -14.87 -7.44
N ALA A 176 4.59 -16.15 -7.81
CA ALA A 176 5.64 -17.15 -7.77
C ALA A 176 6.65 -17.05 -8.92
N LEU A 177 6.21 -16.63 -10.11
CA LEU A 177 7.00 -16.76 -11.34
C LEU A 177 7.55 -15.44 -11.89
N HIS A 178 7.12 -14.27 -11.38
CA HIS A 178 7.53 -13.00 -11.97
C HIS A 178 9.03 -12.74 -11.88
N ASN A 179 9.75 -13.33 -10.91
CA ASN A 179 11.21 -13.18 -10.83
C ASN A 179 11.94 -13.80 -12.04
N LEU A 180 11.29 -14.68 -12.82
CA LEU A 180 11.82 -15.15 -14.10
C LEU A 180 11.94 -14.01 -15.14
N LEU A 181 11.24 -12.91 -14.92
CA LEU A 181 11.24 -11.73 -15.78
C LEU A 181 12.33 -10.70 -15.40
N ASP A 182 13.03 -10.86 -14.28
CA ASP A 182 14.01 -9.89 -13.76
C ASP A 182 15.17 -9.61 -14.73
N GLY A 183 15.51 -10.61 -15.57
CA GLY A 183 16.53 -10.48 -16.61
C GLY A 183 16.10 -9.69 -17.86
N VAL A 184 14.78 -9.46 -18.05
CA VAL A 184 14.28 -8.72 -19.20
C VAL A 184 14.27 -7.23 -18.88
N ARG A 185 15.14 -6.46 -19.56
CA ARG A 185 15.29 -5.03 -19.33
C ARG A 185 15.20 -4.25 -20.63
N VAL A 186 14.59 -3.09 -20.58
CA VAL A 186 14.60 -2.09 -21.63
C VAL A 186 15.52 -0.93 -21.24
N GLU A 187 16.06 -0.25 -22.25
CA GLU A 187 16.94 0.88 -22.04
C GLU A 187 16.24 2.01 -21.29
N ALA A 188 16.95 2.62 -20.33
CA ALA A 188 16.48 3.75 -19.57
C ALA A 188 16.45 5.01 -20.43
N TRP A 189 15.52 5.90 -20.17
CA TRP A 189 15.55 7.23 -20.74
C TRP A 189 16.53 8.11 -19.94
N HIS A 190 17.47 8.74 -20.62
CA HIS A 190 18.55 9.52 -20.01
C HIS A 190 18.25 11.02 -19.95
N GLY A 191 17.02 11.44 -20.19
CA GLY A 191 16.61 12.84 -20.11
C GLY A 191 16.39 13.51 -21.47
N PRO A 192 16.05 14.81 -21.49
CA PRO A 192 15.81 15.57 -22.71
C PRO A 192 17.00 15.49 -23.68
N GLY A 193 16.72 15.25 -24.96
CA GLY A 193 17.73 15.05 -26.00
C GLY A 193 18.19 13.60 -26.19
N SER A 194 17.83 12.67 -25.29
CA SER A 194 18.05 11.25 -25.51
C SER A 194 16.85 10.57 -26.21
N PRO A 195 17.05 9.43 -26.88
CA PRO A 195 15.96 8.70 -27.53
C PRO A 195 14.84 8.38 -26.54
N VAL A 196 13.59 8.70 -26.93
CA VAL A 196 12.42 8.42 -26.11
C VAL A 196 12.04 6.95 -26.24
N PRO A 197 11.81 6.22 -25.12
CA PRO A 197 11.38 4.84 -25.19
C PRO A 197 10.10 4.67 -26.02
N GLY A 198 10.10 3.69 -26.93
CA GLY A 198 8.94 3.32 -27.70
C GLY A 198 7.79 2.77 -26.83
N VAL A 199 6.61 2.61 -27.42
CA VAL A 199 5.41 2.15 -26.69
C VAL A 199 5.64 0.82 -25.97
N ALA A 200 6.27 -0.17 -26.63
CA ALA A 200 6.55 -1.46 -26.04
C ALA A 200 7.49 -1.35 -24.82
N ALA A 201 8.52 -0.50 -24.88
CA ALA A 201 9.44 -0.24 -23.76
C ALA A 201 8.71 0.45 -22.59
N LYS A 202 7.88 1.48 -22.85
CA LYS A 202 7.06 2.14 -21.83
C LYS A 202 6.10 1.15 -21.16
N MET A 203 5.45 0.27 -21.94
CA MET A 203 4.58 -0.78 -21.40
C MET A 203 5.36 -1.76 -20.52
N TRP A 204 6.56 -2.18 -20.94
CA TRP A 204 7.41 -3.05 -20.11
C TRP A 204 7.84 -2.36 -18.80
N ILE A 205 8.24 -1.09 -18.85
CA ILE A 205 8.54 -0.30 -17.67
C ILE A 205 7.34 -0.33 -16.71
N LEU A 206 6.12 -0.02 -17.18
CA LEU A 206 4.92 -0.04 -16.36
C LEU A 206 4.62 -1.42 -15.77
N MET A 207 4.96 -2.50 -16.49
CA MET A 207 4.71 -3.87 -16.04
C MET A 207 5.72 -4.37 -15.02
N HIS A 208 7.04 -4.13 -15.22
CA HIS A 208 8.04 -4.86 -14.42
C HIS A 208 9.34 -4.09 -14.09
N GLN A 209 9.65 -2.95 -14.73
CA GLN A 209 10.93 -2.26 -14.53
C GLN A 209 10.79 -0.97 -13.71
N PRO A 210 11.11 -0.97 -12.40
CA PRO A 210 10.95 0.19 -11.52
C PRO A 210 12.05 1.25 -11.72
N PHE A 211 11.86 2.42 -11.09
CA PHE A 211 12.79 3.55 -11.07
C PHE A 211 13.16 4.08 -12.47
N GLN A 212 12.22 3.97 -13.40
CA GLN A 212 12.37 4.52 -14.74
C GLN A 212 11.58 5.81 -14.88
N ALA A 213 12.26 6.82 -15.42
CA ALA A 213 11.63 8.05 -15.89
C ALA A 213 11.39 7.96 -17.39
N PHE A 214 10.29 8.52 -17.90
CA PHE A 214 10.08 8.69 -19.32
C PHE A 214 9.05 9.80 -19.59
N PRO A 215 9.15 10.51 -20.75
CA PRO A 215 8.16 11.49 -21.13
C PRO A 215 6.87 10.81 -21.55
N ILE A 216 5.73 11.41 -21.18
CA ILE A 216 4.40 10.90 -21.59
C ILE A 216 4.22 11.13 -23.08
N PHE A 217 4.52 12.35 -23.54
CA PHE A 217 4.39 12.78 -24.95
C PHE A 217 5.74 13.28 -25.48
N GLY A 218 5.97 13.03 -26.78
CA GLY A 218 7.13 13.61 -27.49
C GLY A 218 8.48 13.33 -26.80
N ASP A 219 9.35 14.30 -26.87
CA ASP A 219 10.76 14.23 -26.49
C ASP A 219 11.11 15.03 -25.22
N GLY A 220 10.26 15.20 -24.30
CA GLY A 220 10.71 15.95 -23.15
C GLY A 220 9.74 16.14 -22.01
N THR A 221 8.47 16.37 -22.26
CA THR A 221 7.53 16.71 -21.17
C THR A 221 6.10 16.33 -21.48
N PRO A 222 5.28 16.12 -20.44
CA PRO A 222 5.64 15.96 -19.03
C PRO A 222 6.29 14.61 -18.75
N VAL A 223 7.20 14.59 -17.76
CA VAL A 223 7.92 13.38 -17.32
C VAL A 223 7.14 12.69 -16.23
N ILE A 224 7.08 11.36 -16.29
CA ILE A 224 6.55 10.49 -15.26
C ILE A 224 7.65 9.55 -14.77
N VAL A 225 7.64 9.21 -13.48
CA VAL A 225 8.59 8.27 -12.88
C VAL A 225 7.83 7.10 -12.28
N LEU A 226 8.16 5.90 -12.72
CA LEU A 226 7.59 4.67 -12.17
C LEU A 226 8.39 4.19 -10.97
N ILE A 227 7.71 3.99 -9.84
CA ILE A 227 8.28 3.39 -8.63
C ILE A 227 7.70 1.99 -8.41
N TYR A 228 6.40 1.80 -8.64
CA TYR A 228 5.68 0.55 -8.43
C TYR A 228 5.18 -0.03 -9.77
N PRO A 229 5.94 -0.95 -10.41
CA PRO A 229 5.45 -1.66 -11.59
C PRO A 229 4.29 -2.58 -11.22
N LEU A 230 3.44 -2.93 -12.21
CA LEU A 230 2.18 -3.66 -11.97
C LEU A 230 2.39 -5.10 -11.52
N ILE A 231 3.38 -5.77 -12.06
CA ILE A 231 3.74 -7.15 -11.71
C ILE A 231 4.71 -7.11 -10.52
N PRO A 232 4.44 -7.86 -9.44
CA PRO A 232 3.37 -8.83 -9.18
C PRO A 232 2.15 -8.26 -8.41
N TRP A 233 2.02 -6.96 -8.22
CA TRP A 233 1.00 -6.35 -7.34
C TRP A 233 -0.43 -6.73 -7.71
N VAL A 234 -0.73 -6.87 -9.00
CA VAL A 234 -2.04 -7.35 -9.46
C VAL A 234 -2.31 -8.76 -8.93
N GLY A 235 -1.28 -9.62 -8.94
CA GLY A 235 -1.35 -10.96 -8.36
C GLY A 235 -1.58 -10.95 -6.85
N VAL A 236 -0.92 -10.03 -6.13
CA VAL A 236 -1.11 -9.85 -4.67
C VAL A 236 -2.55 -9.45 -4.37
N MET A 237 -3.14 -8.54 -5.16
CA MET A 237 -4.53 -8.14 -4.98
C MET A 237 -5.50 -9.27 -5.32
N ALA A 238 -5.26 -10.04 -6.37
CA ALA A 238 -6.06 -11.20 -6.76
C ALA A 238 -6.00 -12.30 -5.67
N ALA A 239 -4.83 -12.60 -5.12
CA ALA A 239 -4.67 -13.50 -3.99
C ALA A 239 -5.43 -13.02 -2.76
N GLY A 240 -5.35 -11.72 -2.45
CA GLY A 240 -6.11 -11.08 -1.38
C GLY A 240 -7.63 -11.18 -1.56
N TYR A 241 -8.12 -11.07 -2.81
CA TYR A 241 -9.54 -11.25 -3.11
C TYR A 241 -10.01 -12.67 -2.75
N VAL A 242 -9.28 -13.69 -3.18
CA VAL A 242 -9.63 -15.09 -2.85
C VAL A 242 -9.46 -15.38 -1.36
N PHE A 243 -8.44 -14.83 -0.72
CA PHE A 243 -8.23 -14.92 0.72
C PHE A 243 -9.44 -14.39 1.53
N GLY A 244 -10.17 -13.42 1.00
CA GLY A 244 -11.39 -12.90 1.60
C GLY A 244 -12.47 -13.97 1.88
N VAL A 245 -12.44 -15.11 1.20
CA VAL A 245 -13.35 -16.26 1.43
C VAL A 245 -13.27 -16.77 2.87
N LEU A 246 -12.08 -16.70 3.49
CA LEU A 246 -11.87 -17.14 4.86
C LEU A 246 -12.78 -16.42 5.87
N TYR A 247 -13.14 -15.18 5.57
CA TYR A 247 -13.99 -14.36 6.44
C TYR A 247 -15.48 -14.73 6.39
N GLN A 248 -15.86 -15.69 5.53
CA GLN A 248 -17.20 -16.30 5.56
C GLN A 248 -17.28 -17.53 6.49
N MET A 249 -16.12 -17.98 7.00
CA MET A 249 -16.05 -19.13 7.91
C MET A 249 -16.25 -18.69 9.36
N ASP A 250 -16.60 -19.65 10.23
CA ASP A 250 -16.62 -19.44 11.68
C ASP A 250 -15.23 -19.00 12.21
N ALA A 251 -15.24 -18.28 13.34
CA ALA A 251 -14.04 -17.64 13.86
C ALA A 251 -12.91 -18.63 14.22
N LEU A 252 -13.25 -19.82 14.76
CA LEU A 252 -12.24 -20.80 15.18
C LEU A 252 -11.55 -21.43 13.96
N ARG A 253 -12.34 -21.84 12.97
CA ARG A 253 -11.83 -22.42 11.72
C ARG A 253 -11.00 -21.38 10.95
N ARG A 254 -11.51 -20.17 10.84
CA ARG A 254 -10.79 -19.05 10.21
C ARG A 254 -9.45 -18.81 10.90
N ARG A 255 -9.42 -18.63 12.22
CA ARG A 255 -8.20 -18.41 12.98
C ARG A 255 -7.19 -19.54 12.77
N ARG A 256 -7.63 -20.80 12.79
CA ARG A 256 -6.75 -21.96 12.52
C ARG A 256 -6.14 -21.88 11.11
N LEU A 257 -6.93 -21.56 10.10
CA LEU A 257 -6.44 -21.43 8.72
C LEU A 257 -5.49 -20.26 8.57
N LEU A 258 -5.76 -19.11 9.20
CA LEU A 258 -4.84 -17.96 9.21
C LEU A 258 -3.50 -18.35 9.83
N LEU A 259 -3.47 -19.10 10.94
CA LEU A 259 -2.23 -19.59 11.55
C LEU A 259 -1.48 -20.55 10.61
N ILE A 260 -2.16 -21.49 10.00
CA ILE A 260 -1.55 -22.46 9.07
C ILE A 260 -0.98 -21.72 7.85
N ILE A 261 -1.77 -20.91 7.18
CA ILE A 261 -1.34 -20.17 5.98
C ILE A 261 -0.18 -19.23 6.32
N GLY A 262 -0.31 -18.43 7.38
CA GLY A 262 0.73 -17.48 7.78
C GLY A 262 2.04 -18.16 8.16
N ALA A 263 1.97 -19.27 8.91
CA ALA A 263 3.15 -20.07 9.27
C ALA A 263 3.79 -20.72 8.03
N SER A 264 2.97 -21.31 7.13
CA SER A 264 3.47 -21.93 5.88
C SER A 264 4.15 -20.91 4.98
N VAL A 265 3.57 -19.71 4.80
CA VAL A 265 4.15 -18.64 3.98
C VAL A 265 5.46 -18.12 4.59
N THR A 266 5.51 -17.95 5.92
CA THR A 266 6.73 -17.54 6.63
C THR A 266 7.82 -18.62 6.54
N LEU A 267 7.47 -19.88 6.73
CA LEU A 267 8.41 -21.00 6.61
C LEU A 267 8.93 -21.12 5.17
N LEU A 268 8.06 -20.95 4.18
CA LEU A 268 8.44 -20.97 2.77
C LEU A 268 9.46 -19.87 2.44
N PHE A 269 9.28 -18.66 3.01
CA PHE A 269 10.29 -17.60 2.95
C PHE A 269 11.65 -18.11 3.45
N VAL A 270 11.68 -18.68 4.66
CA VAL A 270 12.94 -19.13 5.28
C VAL A 270 13.61 -20.22 4.44
N ILE A 271 12.84 -21.18 3.95
CA ILE A 271 13.37 -22.30 3.14
C ILE A 271 13.95 -21.80 1.81
N ILE A 272 13.16 -21.03 1.03
CA ILE A 272 13.61 -20.55 -0.29
C ILE A 272 14.79 -19.58 -0.12
N ARG A 273 14.75 -18.71 0.89
CA ARG A 273 15.86 -17.78 1.18
C ARG A 273 17.13 -18.52 1.59
N ALA A 274 17.01 -19.59 2.38
CA ALA A 274 18.16 -20.42 2.76
C ALA A 274 18.79 -21.15 1.56
N ILE A 275 17.97 -21.60 0.61
CA ILE A 275 18.44 -22.24 -0.66
C ILE A 275 19.16 -21.21 -1.54
N ASN A 276 18.75 -19.94 -1.51
CA ASN A 276 19.43 -18.81 -2.16
C ASN A 276 19.62 -18.91 -3.68
N VAL A 277 18.68 -19.52 -4.40
CA VAL A 277 18.76 -19.75 -5.86
C VAL A 277 17.69 -18.99 -6.62
N TYR A 278 16.51 -18.77 -6.01
CA TYR A 278 15.34 -18.18 -6.66
C TYR A 278 14.52 -17.32 -5.71
N GLY A 279 13.77 -16.40 -6.28
CA GLY A 279 12.74 -15.62 -5.58
C GLY A 279 13.18 -14.26 -5.08
N ASP A 280 14.46 -13.91 -5.27
CA ASP A 280 14.98 -12.54 -5.06
C ASP A 280 16.17 -12.32 -5.98
N PRO A 281 16.29 -11.20 -6.70
CA PRO A 281 17.45 -10.92 -7.55
C PRO A 281 18.74 -10.68 -6.75
N ASN A 282 18.63 -10.37 -5.45
CA ASN A 282 19.77 -10.16 -4.56
C ASN A 282 19.94 -11.36 -3.63
N GLU A 283 20.95 -12.18 -3.89
CA GLU A 283 21.33 -13.26 -2.99
C GLU A 283 21.82 -12.72 -1.64
N TRP A 284 21.49 -13.43 -0.55
CA TRP A 284 22.10 -13.11 0.73
C TRP A 284 23.51 -13.71 0.80
N SER A 285 24.40 -13.05 1.54
CA SER A 285 25.79 -13.47 1.70
C SER A 285 26.30 -13.17 3.11
N GLN A 286 27.38 -13.85 3.47
CA GLN A 286 28.10 -13.56 4.70
C GLN A 286 28.63 -12.12 4.68
N GLN A 287 28.44 -11.42 5.77
CA GLN A 287 28.83 -10.04 5.94
C GLN A 287 29.92 -9.92 7.04
N LYS A 288 30.34 -8.68 7.32
CA LYS A 288 31.40 -8.36 8.30
C LYS A 288 31.22 -8.98 9.70
N ASN A 289 29.99 -9.36 10.08
CA ASN A 289 29.69 -10.08 11.31
C ASN A 289 28.31 -10.76 11.22
N ILE A 290 27.96 -11.58 12.23
CA ILE A 290 26.71 -12.36 12.26
C ILE A 290 25.46 -11.47 12.20
N VAL A 291 25.48 -10.28 12.79
CA VAL A 291 24.33 -9.35 12.76
C VAL A 291 24.08 -8.88 11.35
N TYR A 292 25.12 -8.42 10.62
CA TYR A 292 24.98 -7.97 9.24
C TYR A 292 24.68 -9.12 8.29
N THR A 293 25.13 -10.33 8.58
CA THR A 293 24.74 -11.55 7.84
C THR A 293 23.23 -11.82 8.03
N ALA A 294 22.70 -11.69 9.24
CA ALA A 294 21.27 -11.79 9.47
C ALA A 294 20.48 -10.66 8.78
N LEU A 295 21.01 -9.43 8.76
CA LEU A 295 20.43 -8.35 7.96
C LEU A 295 20.40 -8.69 6.47
N SER A 296 21.50 -9.26 5.91
CA SER A 296 21.55 -9.71 4.52
C SER A 296 20.49 -10.76 4.23
N PHE A 297 20.25 -11.69 5.16
CA PHE A 297 19.21 -12.71 5.00
C PHE A 297 17.81 -12.13 4.88
N VAL A 298 17.47 -11.10 5.64
CA VAL A 298 16.14 -10.46 5.60
C VAL A 298 16.07 -9.26 4.64
N ASN A 299 17.17 -8.91 3.96
CA ASN A 299 17.20 -7.83 2.98
C ASN A 299 16.74 -8.35 1.62
N THR A 300 15.49 -8.10 1.28
CA THR A 300 14.85 -8.55 0.04
C THR A 300 14.40 -7.37 -0.80
N VAL A 301 14.36 -7.55 -2.13
CA VAL A 301 14.05 -6.49 -3.09
C VAL A 301 12.58 -6.13 -3.08
N LYS A 302 12.31 -4.84 -2.88
CA LYS A 302 10.96 -4.25 -2.83
C LYS A 302 10.45 -3.78 -4.20
N TYR A 303 11.32 -3.51 -5.17
CA TYR A 303 10.99 -2.88 -6.44
C TYR A 303 11.64 -3.57 -7.64
N PRO A 304 10.89 -4.36 -8.42
CA PRO A 304 9.56 -4.92 -8.09
C PRO A 304 9.65 -5.82 -6.86
N PRO A 305 8.56 -6.01 -6.12
CA PRO A 305 8.63 -6.82 -4.90
C PRO A 305 8.88 -8.28 -5.27
N SER A 306 10.03 -8.80 -4.86
CA SER A 306 10.41 -10.18 -5.13
C SER A 306 9.46 -11.18 -4.47
N LEU A 307 9.45 -12.43 -4.91
CA LEU A 307 8.72 -13.51 -4.23
C LEU A 307 9.09 -13.55 -2.74
N LEU A 308 10.39 -13.50 -2.44
CA LEU A 308 10.87 -13.53 -1.05
C LEU A 308 10.44 -12.31 -0.24
N PHE A 309 10.40 -11.13 -0.85
CA PHE A 309 9.84 -9.93 -0.21
C PHE A 309 8.37 -10.12 0.16
N LEU A 310 7.57 -10.68 -0.76
CA LEU A 310 6.15 -10.94 -0.51
C LEU A 310 5.91 -12.02 0.55
N LEU A 311 6.68 -13.10 0.53
CA LEU A 311 6.59 -14.16 1.54
C LEU A 311 6.99 -13.64 2.93
N MET A 312 8.11 -12.87 3.02
CA MET A 312 8.61 -12.27 4.26
C MET A 312 7.60 -11.31 4.90
N THR A 313 6.83 -10.60 4.09
CA THR A 313 5.91 -9.58 4.59
C THR A 313 4.49 -10.10 4.80
N LEU A 314 3.94 -10.88 3.87
CA LEU A 314 2.56 -11.38 3.96
C LEU A 314 2.43 -12.53 4.96
N GLY A 315 3.43 -13.41 5.12
CA GLY A 315 3.39 -14.50 6.09
C GLY A 315 3.13 -13.99 7.51
N PRO A 316 4.03 -13.17 8.08
CA PRO A 316 3.83 -12.58 9.40
C PRO A 316 2.58 -11.69 9.49
N ALA A 317 2.20 -10.98 8.42
CA ALA A 317 0.98 -10.17 8.42
C ALA A 317 -0.28 -11.04 8.59
N ILE A 318 -0.34 -12.22 7.96
CA ILE A 318 -1.44 -13.19 8.11
C ILE A 318 -1.44 -13.79 9.53
N LEU A 319 -0.26 -14.07 10.11
CA LEU A 319 -0.15 -14.50 11.51
C LEU A 319 -0.69 -13.42 12.47
N LEU A 320 -0.39 -12.15 12.22
CA LEU A 320 -0.93 -11.04 13.01
C LEU A 320 -2.45 -10.96 12.91
N LEU A 321 -3.05 -11.21 11.73
CA LEU A 321 -4.52 -11.29 11.61
C LEU A 321 -5.09 -12.36 12.52
N ALA A 322 -4.48 -13.56 12.59
CA ALA A 322 -4.91 -14.62 13.48
C ALA A 322 -4.79 -14.27 14.97
N LEU A 323 -3.72 -13.54 15.33
CA LEU A 323 -3.52 -13.05 16.70
C LEU A 323 -4.55 -11.98 17.08
N PHE A 324 -4.88 -11.08 16.16
CA PHE A 324 -5.85 -10.00 16.37
C PHE A 324 -7.30 -10.48 16.45
N GLU A 325 -7.60 -11.69 16.01
CA GLU A 325 -8.90 -12.33 16.22
C GLU A 325 -9.07 -12.93 17.63
N ALA A 326 -7.97 -13.06 18.39
CA ALA A 326 -8.06 -13.47 19.78
C ALA A 326 -8.71 -12.36 20.63
N GLU A 327 -9.61 -12.75 21.54
CA GLU A 327 -10.37 -11.82 22.39
C GLU A 327 -9.48 -11.00 23.36
N SER A 328 -8.25 -11.45 23.60
CA SER A 328 -7.29 -10.84 24.52
C SER A 328 -6.83 -9.43 24.11
N TRP A 329 -6.96 -9.07 22.83
CA TRP A 329 -6.56 -7.74 22.34
C TRP A 329 -7.71 -6.72 22.46
N ARG A 330 -8.06 -6.34 23.69
CA ARG A 330 -9.04 -5.30 24.00
C ARG A 330 -8.35 -4.11 24.67
N GLY A 331 -8.89 -2.89 24.52
CA GLY A 331 -8.37 -1.72 25.22
C GLY A 331 -8.16 -0.49 24.35
N GLN A 332 -7.56 0.55 24.94
CA GLN A 332 -7.37 1.86 24.29
C GLN A 332 -6.35 1.78 23.14
N ILE A 333 -5.31 0.97 23.28
CA ILE A 333 -4.27 0.78 22.24
C ILE A 333 -4.91 0.23 20.96
N ARG A 334 -5.77 -0.79 21.07
CA ARG A 334 -6.52 -1.31 19.92
C ARG A 334 -7.39 -0.25 19.28
N LYS A 335 -8.14 0.52 20.08
CA LYS A 335 -9.00 1.59 19.58
C LYS A 335 -8.20 2.68 18.84
N PHE A 336 -7.01 3.00 19.31
CA PHE A 336 -6.11 3.96 18.69
C PHE A 336 -5.76 3.53 17.26
N PHE A 337 -5.24 2.33 17.07
CA PHE A 337 -4.87 1.83 15.75
C PHE A 337 -6.07 1.58 14.84
N VAL A 338 -7.17 1.02 15.35
CA VAL A 338 -8.41 0.81 14.59
C VAL A 338 -8.95 2.13 14.05
N THR A 339 -8.75 3.25 14.74
CA THR A 339 -9.15 4.58 14.23
C THR A 339 -8.51 4.87 12.87
N PHE A 340 -7.20 4.67 12.73
CA PHE A 340 -6.49 4.86 11.46
C PHE A 340 -6.93 3.85 10.40
N GLY A 341 -7.10 2.58 10.77
CA GLY A 341 -7.54 1.53 9.86
C GLY A 341 -8.95 1.72 9.29
N ARG A 342 -9.79 2.52 9.95
CA ARG A 342 -11.13 2.89 9.47
C ARG A 342 -11.12 3.97 8.39
N VAL A 343 -10.07 4.79 8.35
CA VAL A 343 -9.93 5.92 7.42
C VAL A 343 -8.56 5.93 6.73
N PRO A 344 -8.13 4.79 6.13
CA PRO A 344 -6.76 4.63 5.67
C PRO A 344 -6.37 5.62 4.57
N LEU A 345 -7.24 5.86 3.58
CA LEU A 345 -6.93 6.80 2.51
C LEU A 345 -6.86 8.24 3.02
N PHE A 346 -7.74 8.64 3.94
CA PHE A 346 -7.69 9.96 4.54
C PHE A 346 -6.36 10.20 5.29
N PHE A 347 -5.95 9.23 6.12
CA PHE A 347 -4.63 9.29 6.76
C PHE A 347 -3.50 9.31 5.74
N TYR A 348 -3.55 8.43 4.70
CA TYR A 348 -2.53 8.34 3.66
C TYR A 348 -2.29 9.69 2.97
N LEU A 349 -3.34 10.40 2.64
CA LEU A 349 -3.21 11.71 2.00
C LEU A 349 -2.60 12.74 2.95
N LEU A 350 -3.08 12.82 4.19
CA LEU A 350 -2.64 13.83 5.15
C LEU A 350 -1.21 13.60 5.64
N GLN A 351 -0.75 12.36 5.76
CA GLN A 351 0.60 12.07 6.28
C GLN A 351 1.72 12.67 5.43
N TRP A 352 1.56 12.75 4.10
CA TRP A 352 2.53 13.37 3.22
C TRP A 352 2.74 14.85 3.57
N TYR A 353 1.64 15.59 3.70
CA TYR A 353 1.68 17.00 4.07
C TYR A 353 2.22 17.20 5.49
N THR A 354 1.87 16.32 6.41
CA THR A 354 2.32 16.40 7.81
C THR A 354 3.82 16.12 7.92
N ALA A 355 4.32 15.04 7.32
CA ALA A 355 5.74 14.66 7.38
C ALA A 355 6.61 15.73 6.68
N HIS A 356 6.19 16.18 5.52
CA HIS A 356 6.88 17.23 4.76
C HIS A 356 6.86 18.58 5.50
N GLY A 357 5.70 19.02 5.98
CA GLY A 357 5.55 20.26 6.76
C GLY A 357 6.37 20.25 8.05
N LEU A 358 6.38 19.14 8.79
CA LEU A 358 7.24 18.99 9.97
C LEU A 358 8.72 19.09 9.61
N SER A 359 9.14 18.50 8.50
CA SER A 359 10.53 18.63 8.02
C SER A 359 10.89 20.09 7.72
N ILE A 360 10.04 20.83 7.03
CA ILE A 360 10.26 22.24 6.76
C ILE A 360 10.41 23.02 8.06
N LEU A 361 9.49 22.85 9.01
CA LEU A 361 9.51 23.54 10.30
C LEU A 361 10.81 23.23 11.07
N LEU A 362 11.25 21.98 11.09
CA LEU A 362 12.49 21.57 11.75
C LEU A 362 13.72 22.22 11.07
N HIS A 363 13.82 22.19 9.74
CA HIS A 363 14.95 22.78 9.05
C HIS A 363 15.03 24.30 9.30
N LEU A 364 13.90 25.00 9.25
CA LEU A 364 13.84 26.44 9.56
C LEU A 364 14.21 26.73 11.03
N ALA A 365 13.66 25.95 11.98
CA ALA A 365 13.91 26.16 13.41
C ALA A 365 15.37 25.95 13.81
N PHE A 366 16.08 25.06 13.11
CA PHE A 366 17.50 24.74 13.39
C PHE A 366 18.47 25.38 12.38
N GLY A 367 18.03 26.34 11.56
CA GLY A 367 18.86 27.03 10.59
C GLY A 367 19.48 26.15 9.51
N LYS A 368 18.84 25.02 9.17
CA LYS A 368 19.32 24.10 8.14
C LYS A 368 18.73 24.44 6.76
N PRO A 369 19.42 24.04 5.65
CA PRO A 369 18.90 24.25 4.31
C PRO A 369 17.53 23.59 4.13
N ALA A 370 16.49 24.37 3.80
CA ALA A 370 15.12 23.90 3.59
C ALA A 370 14.69 23.96 2.12
N SER A 371 15.41 24.69 1.27
CA SER A 371 15.01 24.95 -0.13
C SER A 371 14.84 23.70 -0.98
N TRP A 372 15.51 22.61 -0.65
CA TRP A 372 15.41 21.34 -1.35
C TRP A 372 14.02 20.69 -1.19
N LEU A 373 13.29 20.99 -0.11
CA LEU A 373 12.00 20.42 0.20
C LEU A 373 10.88 20.84 -0.78
N TRP A 374 11.05 21.93 -1.53
CA TRP A 374 10.11 22.39 -2.56
C TRP A 374 10.73 22.56 -3.96
N LYS A 375 11.92 21.99 -4.19
CA LYS A 375 12.48 21.94 -5.55
C LYS A 375 11.69 20.98 -6.44
N SER A 376 11.65 21.33 -7.73
CA SER A 376 11.09 20.39 -8.71
C SER A 376 11.89 19.10 -8.73
N PRO A 377 11.23 17.92 -8.79
CA PRO A 377 11.92 16.64 -8.93
C PRO A 377 12.83 16.53 -10.15
N LEU A 378 12.61 17.34 -11.17
CA LEU A 378 13.47 17.40 -12.36
C LEU A 378 14.85 18.00 -12.06
N ASN A 379 15.01 18.66 -10.91
CA ASN A 379 16.25 19.26 -10.44
C ASN A 379 16.97 18.43 -9.36
N PHE A 380 16.51 17.20 -9.07
CA PHE A 380 17.22 16.28 -8.19
C PHE A 380 18.44 15.71 -8.90
N GLY A 381 19.63 16.04 -8.48
CA GLY A 381 20.85 15.52 -9.07
C GLY A 381 22.13 15.83 -8.30
N GLN A 382 22.05 16.69 -7.30
CA GLN A 382 23.21 17.03 -6.47
C GLN A 382 22.94 16.68 -5.00
N PRO A 383 23.87 15.97 -4.32
CA PRO A 383 23.79 15.78 -2.88
C PRO A 383 23.71 17.17 -2.20
N ILE A 384 22.75 17.32 -1.29
CA ILE A 384 22.60 18.57 -0.54
C ILE A 384 23.25 18.34 0.83
N GLU A 385 24.34 19.07 1.08
CA GLU A 385 25.05 18.99 2.36
C GLU A 385 24.27 19.69 3.48
N GLY A 386 24.45 19.25 4.70
CA GLY A 386 23.90 19.87 5.91
C GLY A 386 22.41 19.67 6.14
N ILE A 387 21.73 18.83 5.34
CA ILE A 387 20.32 18.53 5.50
C ILE A 387 20.05 17.49 6.59
N GLY A 388 18.82 17.50 7.09
CA GLY A 388 18.25 16.45 7.92
C GLY A 388 18.85 16.33 9.33
N PHE A 389 18.38 15.33 10.03
CA PHE A 389 18.62 15.09 11.45
C PHE A 389 18.92 13.62 11.69
N ASN A 390 19.32 13.26 12.92
CA ASN A 390 19.52 11.88 13.33
C ASN A 390 18.20 11.12 13.52
N LEU A 391 18.27 9.78 13.68
CA LEU A 391 17.10 8.92 13.87
C LEU A 391 16.24 9.30 15.08
N GLY A 392 16.81 9.84 16.15
CA GLY A 392 16.06 10.28 17.32
C GLY A 392 15.03 11.37 16.94
N VAL A 393 15.46 12.36 16.17
CA VAL A 393 14.57 13.42 15.66
C VAL A 393 13.53 12.84 14.69
N VAL A 394 13.89 11.86 13.85
CA VAL A 394 12.94 11.17 12.98
C VAL A 394 11.82 10.51 13.77
N TYR A 395 12.17 9.76 14.83
CA TYR A 395 11.18 9.10 15.68
C TYR A 395 10.29 10.10 16.42
N LEU A 396 10.86 11.18 16.95
CA LEU A 396 10.07 12.24 17.61
C LEU A 396 9.11 12.90 16.62
N SER A 397 9.57 13.22 15.41
CA SER A 397 8.75 13.81 14.35
C SER A 397 7.63 12.87 13.89
N TRP A 398 7.93 11.57 13.78
CA TRP A 398 6.94 10.54 13.47
C TRP A 398 5.85 10.45 14.54
N ILE A 399 6.23 10.38 15.82
CA ILE A 399 5.28 10.33 16.94
C ILE A 399 4.43 11.60 16.95
N ALA A 400 5.05 12.78 16.82
CA ALA A 400 4.35 14.05 16.76
C ALA A 400 3.34 14.09 15.61
N GLY A 401 3.74 13.66 14.41
CA GLY A 401 2.86 13.62 13.24
C GLY A 401 1.68 12.65 13.40
N VAL A 402 1.91 11.45 13.95
CA VAL A 402 0.84 10.49 14.26
C VAL A 402 -0.15 11.07 15.25
N LEU A 403 0.35 11.72 16.32
CA LEU A 403 -0.51 12.36 17.34
C LEU A 403 -1.28 13.56 16.78
N LEU A 404 -0.69 14.36 15.90
CA LEU A 404 -1.39 15.45 15.20
C LEU A 404 -2.52 14.93 14.30
N LEU A 405 -2.31 13.81 13.60
CA LEU A 405 -3.31 13.24 12.71
C LEU A 405 -4.39 12.44 13.44
N TYR A 406 -4.15 11.97 14.66
CA TYR A 406 -5.11 11.15 15.39
C TYR A 406 -6.48 11.82 15.60
N PRO A 407 -6.59 13.07 16.09
CA PRO A 407 -7.88 13.74 16.28
C PRO A 407 -8.63 13.94 14.96
N LEU A 408 -7.93 14.26 13.87
CA LEU A 408 -8.52 14.39 12.53
C LEU A 408 -9.08 13.06 12.02
N CYS A 409 -8.32 11.97 12.16
CA CYS A 409 -8.74 10.63 11.78
C CYS A 409 -9.91 10.14 12.64
N LYS A 410 -9.91 10.42 13.94
CA LYS A 410 -11.01 10.10 14.86
C LYS A 410 -12.29 10.85 14.49
N TRP A 411 -12.18 12.13 14.20
CA TRP A 411 -13.30 12.95 13.72
C TRP A 411 -13.88 12.38 12.42
N PHE A 412 -13.03 12.14 11.42
CA PHE A 412 -13.47 11.64 10.11
C PHE A 412 -14.03 10.22 10.18
N ALA A 413 -13.47 9.34 11.02
CA ALA A 413 -14.05 8.03 11.30
C ALA A 413 -15.47 8.15 11.90
N GLY A 414 -15.69 9.13 12.78
CA GLY A 414 -17.01 9.46 13.31
C GLY A 414 -17.98 10.00 12.24
N VAL A 415 -17.50 10.81 11.31
CA VAL A 415 -18.30 11.28 10.15
C VAL A 415 -18.74 10.08 9.30
N LYS A 416 -17.83 9.17 8.95
CA LYS A 416 -18.15 7.95 8.18
C LYS A 416 -19.13 7.00 8.89
N GLN A 417 -19.20 7.02 10.21
CA GLN A 417 -20.17 6.21 10.95
C GLN A 417 -21.59 6.84 10.97
N ARG A 418 -21.65 8.18 11.01
CA ARG A 418 -22.92 8.92 11.09
C ARG A 418 -23.55 9.22 9.75
N ARG A 419 -22.72 9.43 8.71
CA ARG A 419 -23.15 9.79 7.35
C ARG A 419 -22.96 8.64 6.39
N ARG A 420 -23.84 8.55 5.38
CA ARG A 420 -23.82 7.50 4.35
C ARG A 420 -23.70 8.08 2.95
N ASP A 421 -23.09 9.26 2.84
CA ASP A 421 -22.87 9.90 1.57
C ASP A 421 -21.99 9.02 0.68
N TRP A 422 -22.33 8.90 -0.59
CA TRP A 422 -21.64 8.01 -1.54
C TRP A 422 -20.14 8.28 -1.64
N TRP A 423 -19.73 9.55 -1.58
CA TRP A 423 -18.31 9.96 -1.67
C TRP A 423 -17.45 9.50 -0.48
N LEU A 424 -18.04 9.28 0.69
CA LEU A 424 -17.33 8.74 1.85
C LEU A 424 -16.77 7.33 1.62
N SER A 425 -17.33 6.58 0.66
CA SER A 425 -16.82 5.27 0.27
C SER A 425 -15.53 5.36 -0.54
N TYR A 426 -15.20 6.54 -1.06
CA TYR A 426 -14.00 6.81 -1.84
C TYR A 426 -12.82 7.37 -1.01
N LEU A 427 -13.06 7.77 0.23
CA LEU A 427 -12.09 8.20 1.23
C LEU A 427 -12.07 7.21 2.39
#